data_9e7109bb0e18c5d5d36d9ed3186cd3a6
#
_entry.id   9e7109bb0e18c5d5d36d9ed3186cd3a6
#
_cell.length_a   1.000
_cell.length_b   1.000
_cell.length_c   1.000
_cell.angle_alpha   90.00
_cell.angle_beta   90.00
_cell.angle_gamma   90.00
#
_symmetry.space_group_name_H-M   'P 1'
#
loop_
_entity.id
_entity.type
_entity.pdbx_description
1 polymer ?
#
loop_
_entity_poly.entity_id
_entity_poly.type
_entity_poly.pdbx_seq_one_letter_code
_entity_poly.pdbx_strand_id
1 'polypeptide(L)'
;MEESRVKKSLLNARVNLIFYVLILLISFFSRKIFLNCLGADFVGLTGTLMSLLNFLNLAELGISTAIGYVLYKPIFEHDETRINEIISVLGYMYRWIGRIIIAAGVALSCFLPVIFPSTGFSYGIIYFAYYSFLASSLIGYFANYRQTLLGADQRNYVVAFYFQTASIIKIICQMLSAWYTGSYYLWIGIELFFGIIYSFILNWKINQVYPWLKSNVALGKELFKKYPEVTKYTKQLFMHRLGSFFQFQMTPFLVYAFVSLQMAAYFGNYSTVVEKLHLLVNNLLGSTEAGVGNLIAEGNEGKIRKVFSELFSLRMLIAGTVCFPLYQLLEPFITLWLGAGYILPREIMLLLVIRLFITITRGVVDQFLYGYGLFWDVWAPLAESVINISVAIIGGYLWGLPGVLLGGISSLILIVGIWKPFMLYNWGFRKNVMSYWFQFGYQLALILISAVFMGWIWKFVPLQPSASFFSWFLCAFLMAVSYGGVTVLLMYCGTQGMRGMVRRALEMAGTRLPWRKKTE
;
A
#
# COMPACT_ATOMS: atom_id res chain seq x y z
N MET A 1 7.37 20.75 -28.88
CA MET A 1 7.88 21.34 -27.61
C MET A 1 7.98 20.23 -26.57
N GLU A 2 9.20 19.88 -26.15
CA GLU A 2 9.40 18.92 -25.08
C GLU A 2 8.87 19.49 -23.76
N GLU A 3 7.93 18.80 -23.16
CA GLU A 3 7.48 19.16 -21.81
C GLU A 3 8.61 18.91 -20.81
N SER A 4 8.97 19.93 -20.04
CA SER A 4 10.02 19.80 -19.03
C SER A 4 9.66 18.70 -18.01
N ARG A 5 10.68 17.95 -17.52
CA ARG A 5 10.51 16.89 -16.52
C ARG A 5 9.77 17.37 -15.27
N VAL A 6 10.02 18.62 -14.86
CA VAL A 6 9.35 19.26 -13.73
C VAL A 6 7.85 19.40 -14.00
N LYS A 7 7.46 19.83 -15.23
CA LYS A 7 6.04 19.96 -15.61
C LYS A 7 5.33 18.61 -15.61
N LYS A 8 5.96 17.56 -16.16
CA LYS A 8 5.43 16.18 -16.15
C LYS A 8 5.24 15.67 -14.71
N SER A 9 6.23 15.90 -13.83
CA SER A 9 6.17 15.50 -12.43
C SER A 9 5.07 16.20 -11.66
N LEU A 10 4.91 17.52 -11.84
CA LEU A 10 3.82 18.30 -11.22
C LEU A 10 2.44 17.85 -11.73
N LEU A 11 2.32 17.53 -13.01
CA LEU A 11 1.08 17.04 -13.59
C LEU A 11 0.72 15.65 -13.04
N ASN A 12 1.71 14.75 -12.94
CA ASN A 12 1.55 13.44 -12.29
C ASN A 12 1.03 13.61 -10.85
N ALA A 13 1.65 14.49 -10.06
CA ALA A 13 1.25 14.71 -8.67
C ALA A 13 -0.18 15.26 -8.56
N ARG A 14 -0.55 16.24 -9.39
CA ARG A 14 -1.90 16.82 -9.40
C ARG A 14 -2.96 15.81 -9.80
N VAL A 15 -2.76 15.08 -10.90
CA VAL A 15 -3.71 14.08 -11.39
C VAL A 15 -3.89 12.98 -10.36
N ASN A 16 -2.80 12.45 -9.81
CA ASN A 16 -2.87 11.41 -8.79
C ASN A 16 -3.60 11.87 -7.52
N LEU A 17 -3.36 13.11 -7.06
CA LEU A 17 -4.02 13.64 -5.87
C LEU A 17 -5.54 13.81 -6.08
N ILE A 18 -5.95 14.38 -7.21
CA ILE A 18 -7.37 14.59 -7.53
C ILE A 18 -8.09 13.24 -7.58
N PHE A 19 -7.56 12.29 -8.35
CA PHE A 19 -8.18 10.97 -8.45
C PHE A 19 -8.12 10.18 -7.15
N TYR A 20 -7.08 10.35 -6.34
CA TYR A 20 -7.01 9.73 -5.02
C TYR A 20 -8.19 10.17 -4.14
N VAL A 21 -8.48 11.48 -4.08
CA VAL A 21 -9.61 12.01 -3.31
C VAL A 21 -10.95 11.53 -3.87
N LEU A 22 -11.14 11.58 -5.19
CA LEU A 22 -12.37 11.13 -5.85
C LEU A 22 -12.64 9.64 -5.60
N ILE A 23 -11.63 8.78 -5.76
CA ILE A 23 -11.75 7.34 -5.54
C ILE A 23 -11.97 7.04 -4.05
N LEU A 24 -11.30 7.77 -3.16
CA LEU A 24 -11.53 7.63 -1.73
C LEU A 24 -13.01 7.85 -1.40
N LEU A 25 -13.58 8.97 -1.83
CA LEU A 25 -14.98 9.29 -1.62
C LEU A 25 -15.91 8.21 -2.21
N ILE A 26 -15.71 7.90 -3.49
CA ILE A 26 -16.57 6.93 -4.19
C ILE A 26 -16.48 5.52 -3.58
N SER A 27 -15.32 5.13 -3.07
CA SER A 27 -15.14 3.83 -2.44
C SER A 27 -15.93 3.66 -1.15
N PHE A 28 -16.09 4.73 -0.37
CA PHE A 28 -16.93 4.70 0.82
C PHE A 28 -18.43 4.56 0.48
N PHE A 29 -18.90 5.32 -0.53
CA PHE A 29 -20.30 5.22 -0.96
C PHE A 29 -20.61 3.87 -1.61
N SER A 30 -19.77 3.41 -2.52
CA SER A 30 -19.95 2.15 -3.23
C SER A 30 -19.96 0.95 -2.27
N ARG A 31 -19.06 0.96 -1.27
CA ARG A 31 -18.99 -0.12 -0.29
C ARG A 31 -20.29 -0.31 0.47
N LYS A 32 -20.92 0.81 0.91
CA LYS A 32 -22.21 0.78 1.60
C LYS A 32 -23.31 0.22 0.70
N ILE A 33 -23.38 0.67 -0.55
CA ILE A 33 -24.39 0.21 -1.52
C ILE A 33 -24.21 -1.28 -1.81
N PHE A 34 -22.97 -1.73 -2.05
CA PHE A 34 -22.71 -3.15 -2.34
C PHE A 34 -23.06 -4.05 -1.15
N LEU A 35 -22.74 -3.65 0.08
CA LEU A 35 -23.11 -4.41 1.27
C LEU A 35 -24.62 -4.48 1.46
N ASN A 36 -25.33 -3.38 1.23
CA ASN A 36 -26.79 -3.34 1.41
C ASN A 36 -27.56 -4.08 0.29
N CYS A 37 -27.10 -4.00 -0.96
CA CYS A 37 -27.82 -4.54 -2.12
C CYS A 37 -27.38 -5.95 -2.50
N LEU A 38 -26.09 -6.29 -2.33
CA LEU A 38 -25.52 -7.57 -2.73
C LEU A 38 -25.15 -8.47 -1.54
N GLY A 39 -25.09 -7.89 -0.33
CA GLY A 39 -24.76 -8.61 0.89
C GLY A 39 -23.26 -8.75 1.18
N ALA A 40 -22.94 -9.00 2.45
CA ALA A 40 -21.57 -9.13 2.92
C ALA A 40 -20.87 -10.37 2.34
N ASP A 41 -21.58 -11.46 2.17
CA ASP A 41 -21.03 -12.71 1.63
C ASP A 41 -20.55 -12.54 0.19
N PHE A 42 -21.31 -11.82 -0.67
CA PHE A 42 -20.87 -11.53 -2.04
C PHE A 42 -19.64 -10.61 -2.07
N VAL A 43 -19.61 -9.59 -1.22
CA VAL A 43 -18.45 -8.70 -1.09
C VAL A 43 -17.22 -9.45 -0.57
N GLY A 44 -17.42 -10.39 0.34
CA GLY A 44 -16.40 -11.31 0.83
C GLY A 44 -15.90 -12.28 -0.23
N LEU A 45 -16.82 -12.88 -1.00
CA LEU A 45 -16.51 -13.79 -2.12
C LEU A 45 -15.63 -13.07 -3.17
N THR A 46 -16.05 -11.89 -3.63
CA THR A 46 -15.31 -11.14 -4.64
C THR A 46 -13.93 -10.72 -4.15
N GLY A 47 -13.81 -10.27 -2.90
CA GLY A 47 -12.53 -9.93 -2.27
C GLY A 47 -11.60 -11.15 -2.13
N THR A 48 -12.13 -12.31 -1.75
CA THR A 48 -11.37 -13.55 -1.62
C THR A 48 -10.92 -14.06 -2.98
N LEU A 49 -11.79 -14.05 -4.01
CA LEU A 49 -11.44 -14.42 -5.37
C LEU A 49 -10.34 -13.50 -5.95
N MET A 50 -10.43 -12.19 -5.74
CA MET A 50 -9.38 -11.24 -6.15
C MET A 50 -8.06 -11.53 -5.43
N SER A 51 -8.08 -11.86 -4.15
CA SER A 51 -6.88 -12.25 -3.40
C SER A 51 -6.24 -13.51 -3.97
N LEU A 52 -7.04 -14.54 -4.31
CA LEU A 52 -6.55 -15.75 -4.96
C LEU A 52 -5.93 -15.46 -6.34
N LEU A 53 -6.55 -14.61 -7.14
CA LEU A 53 -6.02 -14.24 -8.46
C LEU A 53 -4.74 -13.40 -8.36
N ASN A 54 -4.59 -12.59 -7.31
CA ASN A 54 -3.36 -11.86 -7.06
C ASN A 54 -2.15 -12.78 -6.84
N PHE A 55 -2.35 -14.03 -6.35
CA PHE A 55 -1.29 -15.03 -6.32
C PHE A 55 -0.77 -15.40 -7.71
N LEU A 56 -1.64 -15.46 -8.70
CA LEU A 56 -1.23 -15.75 -10.07
C LEU A 56 -0.37 -14.62 -10.64
N ASN A 57 -0.58 -13.39 -10.19
CA ASN A 57 0.20 -12.21 -10.59
C ASN A 57 1.63 -12.19 -9.99
N LEU A 58 1.99 -13.14 -9.11
CA LEU A 58 3.37 -13.31 -8.64
C LEU A 58 4.38 -13.44 -9.79
N ALA A 59 3.97 -14.07 -10.90
CA ALA A 59 4.83 -14.25 -12.07
C ALA A 59 5.31 -12.93 -12.71
N GLU A 60 4.61 -11.81 -12.46
CA GLU A 60 4.97 -10.49 -13.00
C GLU A 60 5.89 -9.68 -12.09
N LEU A 61 6.03 -10.07 -10.82
CA LEU A 61 6.69 -9.22 -9.83
C LEU A 61 8.07 -8.75 -10.28
N GLY A 62 8.20 -7.43 -10.46
CA GLY A 62 9.44 -6.76 -10.79
C GLY A 62 9.72 -6.54 -12.28
N ILE A 63 9.02 -7.20 -13.21
CA ILE A 63 9.31 -7.11 -14.66
C ILE A 63 9.06 -5.70 -15.19
N SER A 64 7.88 -5.12 -14.97
CA SER A 64 7.58 -3.75 -15.40
C SER A 64 8.60 -2.74 -14.86
N THR A 65 9.02 -2.92 -13.60
CA THR A 65 10.00 -2.03 -12.97
C THR A 65 11.39 -2.20 -13.57
N ALA A 66 11.81 -3.44 -13.84
CA ALA A 66 13.09 -3.75 -14.49
C ALA A 66 13.15 -3.16 -15.91
N ILE A 67 12.10 -3.35 -16.70
CA ILE A 67 11.97 -2.78 -18.04
C ILE A 67 11.96 -1.24 -17.98
N GLY A 68 11.21 -0.65 -17.04
CA GLY A 68 11.21 0.81 -16.84
C GLY A 68 12.60 1.36 -16.61
N TYR A 69 13.42 0.67 -15.80
CA TYR A 69 14.81 1.05 -15.56
C TYR A 69 15.67 0.97 -16.82
N VAL A 70 15.55 -0.11 -17.59
CA VAL A 70 16.31 -0.30 -18.85
C VAL A 70 15.89 0.71 -19.91
N LEU A 71 14.66 1.23 -19.88
CA LEU A 71 14.15 2.23 -20.82
C LEU A 71 14.69 3.66 -20.54
N TYR A 72 15.15 3.99 -19.34
CA TYR A 72 15.54 5.37 -19.02
C TYR A 72 16.63 5.94 -19.93
N LYS A 73 17.67 5.15 -20.24
CA LYS A 73 18.74 5.59 -21.12
C LYS A 73 18.30 5.78 -22.57
N PRO A 74 17.63 4.79 -23.22
CA PRO A 74 17.10 4.97 -24.58
C PRO A 74 16.10 6.12 -24.71
N ILE A 75 15.25 6.36 -23.70
CA ILE A 75 14.33 7.50 -23.68
C ILE A 75 15.11 8.83 -23.66
N PHE A 76 16.16 8.91 -22.85
CA PHE A 76 17.00 10.10 -22.78
C PHE A 76 17.78 10.37 -24.09
N GLU A 77 18.23 9.29 -24.75
CA GLU A 77 18.97 9.33 -26.02
C GLU A 77 18.05 9.48 -27.25
N HIS A 78 16.71 9.43 -27.06
CA HIS A 78 15.70 9.42 -28.12
C HIS A 78 15.88 8.27 -29.12
N ASP A 79 16.41 7.12 -28.66
CA ASP A 79 16.64 5.93 -29.47
C ASP A 79 15.32 5.11 -29.61
N GLU A 80 14.49 5.52 -30.59
CA GLU A 80 13.22 4.86 -30.88
C GLU A 80 13.39 3.37 -31.22
N THR A 81 14.48 3.02 -31.90
CA THR A 81 14.76 1.62 -32.29
C THR A 81 14.95 0.76 -31.04
N ARG A 82 15.82 1.21 -30.13
CA ARG A 82 16.09 0.49 -28.89
C ARG A 82 14.86 0.44 -27.96
N ILE A 83 14.06 1.51 -27.91
CA ILE A 83 12.80 1.51 -27.17
C ILE A 83 11.84 0.45 -27.75
N ASN A 84 11.68 0.39 -29.08
CA ASN A 84 10.84 -0.62 -29.74
C ASN A 84 11.31 -2.05 -29.45
N GLU A 85 12.62 -2.30 -29.45
CA GLU A 85 13.20 -3.61 -29.10
C GLU A 85 12.88 -3.99 -27.66
N ILE A 86 13.11 -3.09 -26.68
CA ILE A 86 12.86 -3.35 -25.26
C ILE A 86 11.37 -3.58 -24.99
N ILE A 87 10.48 -2.80 -25.60
CA ILE A 87 9.03 -3.00 -25.48
C ILE A 87 8.60 -4.32 -26.15
N SER A 88 9.26 -4.75 -27.22
CA SER A 88 9.03 -6.07 -27.85
C SER A 88 9.42 -7.22 -26.91
N VAL A 89 10.55 -7.07 -26.21
CA VAL A 89 10.99 -8.01 -25.16
C VAL A 89 9.95 -8.08 -24.02
N LEU A 90 9.46 -6.93 -23.55
CA LEU A 90 8.41 -6.90 -22.53
C LEU A 90 7.14 -7.63 -22.99
N GLY A 91 6.68 -7.35 -24.23
CA GLY A 91 5.50 -8.01 -24.79
C GLY A 91 5.70 -9.54 -24.90
N TYR A 92 6.90 -10.00 -25.27
CA TYR A 92 7.23 -11.43 -25.28
C TYR A 92 7.17 -12.05 -23.87
N MET A 93 7.79 -11.40 -22.86
CA MET A 93 7.75 -11.87 -21.48
C MET A 93 6.32 -11.91 -20.95
N TYR A 94 5.52 -10.88 -21.21
CA TYR A 94 4.14 -10.81 -20.76
C TYR A 94 3.23 -11.85 -21.42
N ARG A 95 3.45 -12.20 -22.68
CA ARG A 95 2.74 -13.33 -23.30
C ARG A 95 3.07 -14.66 -22.63
N TRP A 96 4.32 -14.87 -22.22
CA TRP A 96 4.70 -16.08 -21.49
C TRP A 96 4.05 -16.11 -20.09
N ILE A 97 4.11 -15.01 -19.36
CA ILE A 97 3.46 -14.87 -18.06
C ILE A 97 1.96 -15.08 -18.18
N GLY A 98 1.31 -14.45 -19.15
CA GLY A 98 -0.11 -14.62 -19.39
C GLY A 98 -0.50 -16.09 -19.64
N ARG A 99 0.31 -16.86 -20.39
CA ARG A 99 0.09 -18.29 -20.58
C ARG A 99 0.26 -19.09 -19.28
N ILE A 100 1.26 -18.76 -18.47
CA ILE A 100 1.47 -19.37 -17.16
C ILE A 100 0.27 -19.08 -16.25
N ILE A 101 -0.20 -17.82 -16.23
CA ILE A 101 -1.37 -17.40 -15.43
C ILE A 101 -2.64 -18.11 -15.91
N ILE A 102 -2.85 -18.29 -17.21
CA ILE A 102 -3.98 -19.06 -17.74
C ILE A 102 -3.90 -20.51 -17.25
N ALA A 103 -2.77 -21.18 -17.42
CA ALA A 103 -2.61 -22.57 -17.02
C ALA A 103 -2.80 -22.75 -15.50
N ALA A 104 -2.16 -21.90 -14.69
CA ALA A 104 -2.30 -21.91 -13.25
C ALA A 104 -3.72 -21.51 -12.79
N GLY A 105 -4.36 -20.57 -13.50
CA GLY A 105 -5.75 -20.15 -13.23
C GLY A 105 -6.74 -21.26 -13.53
N VAL A 106 -6.58 -21.99 -14.63
CA VAL A 106 -7.40 -23.17 -14.92
C VAL A 106 -7.17 -24.27 -13.87
N ALA A 107 -5.93 -24.53 -13.50
CA ALA A 107 -5.63 -25.50 -12.44
C ALA A 107 -6.27 -25.08 -11.11
N LEU A 108 -6.15 -23.80 -10.71
CA LEU A 108 -6.75 -23.29 -9.49
C LEU A 108 -8.29 -23.37 -9.52
N SER A 109 -8.93 -23.20 -10.69
CA SER A 109 -10.37 -23.30 -10.80
C SER A 109 -10.92 -24.70 -10.46
N CYS A 110 -10.13 -25.76 -10.65
CA CYS A 110 -10.50 -27.11 -10.22
C CYS A 110 -10.62 -27.25 -8.69
N PHE A 111 -9.98 -26.36 -7.94
CA PHE A 111 -10.04 -26.36 -6.47
C PHE A 111 -11.13 -25.43 -5.90
N LEU A 112 -11.82 -24.64 -6.72
CA LEU A 112 -12.87 -23.72 -6.25
C LEU A 112 -13.98 -24.44 -5.45
N PRO A 113 -14.44 -25.66 -5.83
CA PRO A 113 -15.43 -26.37 -5.02
C PRO A 113 -14.89 -26.78 -3.64
N VAL A 114 -13.58 -27.04 -3.53
CA VAL A 114 -12.93 -27.38 -2.26
C VAL A 114 -12.70 -26.12 -1.42
N ILE A 115 -12.39 -24.99 -2.07
CA ILE A 115 -12.16 -23.69 -1.41
C ILE A 115 -13.49 -23.11 -0.92
N PHE A 116 -14.57 -23.26 -1.67
CA PHE A 116 -15.90 -22.70 -1.37
C PHE A 116 -16.97 -23.79 -1.20
N PRO A 117 -16.83 -24.74 -0.24
CA PRO A 117 -17.70 -25.92 -0.13
C PRO A 117 -19.12 -25.58 0.34
N SER A 118 -19.29 -24.53 1.14
CA SER A 118 -20.53 -24.18 1.83
C SER A 118 -20.85 -22.69 1.76
N THR A 119 -20.78 -22.12 0.56
CA THR A 119 -21.23 -20.74 0.35
C THR A 119 -22.70 -20.74 -0.10
N GLY A 120 -23.47 -19.71 0.27
CA GLY A 120 -24.84 -19.53 -0.21
C GLY A 120 -24.96 -19.24 -1.72
N PHE A 121 -23.83 -19.28 -2.46
CA PHE A 121 -23.77 -18.99 -3.90
C PHE A 121 -23.72 -20.27 -4.73
N SER A 122 -24.43 -20.25 -5.87
CA SER A 122 -24.26 -21.30 -6.86
C SER A 122 -22.85 -21.32 -7.43
N TYR A 123 -22.30 -22.48 -7.73
CA TYR A 123 -21.00 -22.58 -8.41
C TYR A 123 -20.97 -21.80 -9.72
N GLY A 124 -22.10 -21.62 -10.41
CA GLY A 124 -22.19 -20.77 -11.59
C GLY A 124 -21.74 -19.34 -11.34
N ILE A 125 -22.15 -18.72 -10.23
CA ILE A 125 -21.72 -17.36 -9.84
C ILE A 125 -20.23 -17.35 -9.50
N ILE A 126 -19.74 -18.35 -8.74
CA ILE A 126 -18.35 -18.44 -8.31
C ILE A 126 -17.42 -18.56 -9.53
N TYR A 127 -17.72 -19.47 -10.45
CA TYR A 127 -16.93 -19.65 -11.69
C TYR A 127 -17.04 -18.44 -12.62
N PHE A 128 -18.22 -17.85 -12.77
CA PHE A 128 -18.38 -16.65 -13.59
C PHE A 128 -17.56 -15.47 -13.05
N ALA A 129 -17.59 -15.24 -11.73
CA ALA A 129 -16.78 -14.22 -11.08
C ALA A 129 -15.28 -14.49 -11.25
N TYR A 130 -14.86 -15.73 -10.98
CA TYR A 130 -13.48 -16.15 -11.08
C TYR A 130 -12.91 -15.92 -12.48
N TYR A 131 -13.59 -16.45 -13.52
CA TYR A 131 -13.11 -16.31 -14.89
C TYR A 131 -13.23 -14.89 -15.44
N SER A 132 -14.21 -14.11 -15.00
CA SER A 132 -14.33 -12.69 -15.37
C SER A 132 -13.17 -11.87 -14.79
N PHE A 133 -12.80 -12.09 -13.55
CA PHE A 133 -11.66 -11.42 -12.92
C PHE A 133 -10.33 -11.90 -13.51
N LEU A 134 -10.18 -13.19 -13.79
CA LEU A 134 -9.01 -13.75 -14.45
C LEU A 134 -8.85 -13.14 -15.86
N ALA A 135 -9.91 -13.08 -16.65
CA ALA A 135 -9.89 -12.48 -17.98
C ALA A 135 -9.52 -10.98 -17.92
N SER A 136 -10.10 -10.22 -16.98
CA SER A 136 -9.77 -8.81 -16.77
C SER A 136 -8.28 -8.62 -16.43
N SER A 137 -7.72 -9.47 -15.57
CA SER A 137 -6.29 -9.46 -15.24
C SER A 137 -5.41 -9.75 -16.47
N LEU A 138 -5.79 -10.76 -17.29
CA LEU A 138 -5.03 -11.17 -18.48
C LEU A 138 -4.96 -10.08 -19.56
N ILE A 139 -5.95 -9.20 -19.66
CA ILE A 139 -5.93 -8.06 -20.58
C ILE A 139 -4.68 -7.20 -20.35
N GLY A 140 -4.27 -7.02 -19.10
CA GLY A 140 -3.05 -6.29 -18.73
C GLY A 140 -1.81 -6.85 -19.42
N TYR A 141 -1.67 -8.18 -19.46
CA TYR A 141 -0.50 -8.86 -20.03
C TYR A 141 -0.52 -8.90 -21.54
N PHE A 142 -1.66 -9.17 -22.14
CA PHE A 142 -1.73 -9.34 -23.60
C PHE A 142 -1.88 -8.04 -24.37
N ALA A 143 -2.57 -7.04 -23.80
CA ALA A 143 -2.92 -5.82 -24.50
C ALA A 143 -2.20 -4.58 -23.98
N ASN A 144 -1.99 -4.46 -22.65
CA ASN A 144 -1.57 -3.18 -22.03
C ASN A 144 -0.06 -3.09 -21.72
N TYR A 145 0.77 -4.05 -22.14
CA TYR A 145 2.20 -4.07 -21.83
C TYR A 145 2.94 -2.79 -22.24
N ARG A 146 2.49 -2.10 -23.30
CA ARG A 146 3.08 -0.84 -23.79
C ARG A 146 2.95 0.33 -22.83
N GLN A 147 2.04 0.26 -21.84
CA GLN A 147 1.87 1.32 -20.83
C GLN A 147 3.14 1.57 -19.99
N THR A 148 4.03 0.57 -19.87
CA THR A 148 5.30 0.69 -19.14
C THR A 148 6.16 1.82 -19.71
N LEU A 149 6.09 2.09 -21.01
CA LEU A 149 6.79 3.21 -21.65
C LEU A 149 6.29 4.57 -21.11
N LEU A 150 4.96 4.74 -20.94
CA LEU A 150 4.39 5.97 -20.38
C LEU A 150 4.90 6.23 -18.94
N GLY A 151 5.04 5.15 -18.15
CA GLY A 151 5.63 5.24 -16.81
C GLY A 151 7.09 5.67 -16.84
N ALA A 152 7.91 5.04 -17.69
CA ALA A 152 9.33 5.33 -17.83
C ALA A 152 9.59 6.76 -18.38
N ASP A 153 8.73 7.26 -19.29
CA ASP A 153 8.78 8.63 -19.83
C ASP A 153 8.13 9.69 -18.90
N GLN A 154 7.84 9.34 -17.64
CA GLN A 154 7.20 10.24 -16.68
C GLN A 154 5.82 10.77 -17.12
N ARG A 155 5.14 10.08 -18.04
CA ARG A 155 3.78 10.39 -18.49
C ARG A 155 2.72 9.51 -17.83
N ASN A 156 3.01 9.03 -16.62
CA ASN A 156 2.09 8.15 -15.88
C ASN A 156 0.73 8.81 -15.59
N TYR A 157 0.66 10.15 -15.60
CA TYR A 157 -0.60 10.89 -15.52
C TYR A 157 -1.59 10.51 -16.62
N VAL A 158 -1.12 10.11 -17.80
CA VAL A 158 -1.99 9.64 -18.89
C VAL A 158 -2.65 8.33 -18.50
N VAL A 159 -1.86 7.35 -18.05
CA VAL A 159 -2.39 6.06 -17.56
C VAL A 159 -3.34 6.29 -16.40
N ALA A 160 -2.91 7.08 -15.39
CA ALA A 160 -3.71 7.38 -14.22
C ALA A 160 -5.05 8.02 -14.60
N PHE A 161 -5.05 9.02 -15.48
CA PHE A 161 -6.27 9.70 -15.90
C PHE A 161 -7.29 8.75 -16.51
N TYR A 162 -6.91 7.97 -17.53
CA TYR A 162 -7.83 7.07 -18.22
C TYR A 162 -8.26 5.89 -17.34
N PHE A 163 -7.31 5.31 -16.59
CA PHE A 163 -7.61 4.20 -15.69
C PHE A 163 -8.55 4.61 -14.57
N GLN A 164 -8.26 5.71 -13.89
CA GLN A 164 -9.05 6.16 -12.76
C GLN A 164 -10.44 6.66 -13.20
N THR A 165 -10.52 7.33 -14.35
CA THR A 165 -11.82 7.73 -14.93
C THR A 165 -12.66 6.51 -15.27
N ALA A 166 -12.10 5.51 -15.96
CA ALA A 166 -12.80 4.27 -16.27
C ALA A 166 -13.23 3.53 -14.97
N SER A 167 -12.37 3.51 -13.94
CA SER A 167 -12.69 2.92 -12.65
C SER A 167 -13.83 3.63 -11.94
N ILE A 168 -13.87 4.96 -11.95
CA ILE A 168 -14.97 5.76 -11.37
C ILE A 168 -16.29 5.45 -12.08
N ILE A 169 -16.30 5.50 -13.41
CA ILE A 169 -17.50 5.21 -14.21
C ILE A 169 -17.96 3.76 -13.97
N LYS A 170 -17.04 2.81 -13.96
CA LYS A 170 -17.30 1.41 -13.63
C LYS A 170 -18.00 1.27 -12.27
N ILE A 171 -17.44 1.88 -11.21
CA ILE A 171 -18.00 1.82 -9.87
C ILE A 171 -19.40 2.44 -9.84
N ILE A 172 -19.63 3.55 -10.54
CA ILE A 172 -20.96 4.16 -10.66
C ILE A 172 -21.95 3.20 -11.34
N CYS A 173 -21.56 2.58 -12.47
CA CYS A 173 -22.39 1.60 -13.15
C CYS A 173 -22.69 0.37 -12.26
N GLN A 174 -21.69 -0.09 -11.50
CA GLN A 174 -21.86 -1.18 -10.54
C GLN A 174 -22.79 -0.80 -9.38
N MET A 175 -22.72 0.43 -8.87
CA MET A 175 -23.65 0.94 -7.84
C MET A 175 -25.08 0.98 -8.37
N LEU A 176 -25.29 1.52 -9.57
CA LEU A 176 -26.60 1.56 -10.21
C LEU A 176 -27.15 0.16 -10.47
N SER A 177 -26.32 -0.74 -11.01
CA SER A 177 -26.68 -2.14 -11.22
C SER A 177 -27.08 -2.83 -9.91
N ALA A 178 -26.32 -2.66 -8.85
CA ALA A 178 -26.64 -3.23 -7.54
C ALA A 178 -27.95 -2.67 -6.99
N TRP A 179 -28.17 -1.35 -7.12
CA TRP A 179 -29.36 -0.67 -6.62
C TRP A 179 -30.65 -1.09 -7.35
N TYR A 180 -30.60 -1.13 -8.70
CA TYR A 180 -31.81 -1.42 -9.50
C TYR A 180 -32.12 -2.89 -9.70
N THR A 181 -31.09 -3.74 -9.76
CA THR A 181 -31.26 -5.15 -10.13
C THR A 181 -30.87 -6.14 -9.05
N GLY A 182 -29.95 -5.79 -8.15
CA GLY A 182 -29.35 -6.73 -7.19
C GLY A 182 -28.63 -7.92 -7.84
N SER A 183 -28.34 -7.86 -9.16
CA SER A 183 -27.80 -8.98 -9.93
C SER A 183 -26.28 -9.12 -9.75
N TYR A 184 -25.85 -10.25 -9.21
CA TYR A 184 -24.44 -10.60 -9.11
C TYR A 184 -23.76 -10.71 -10.49
N TYR A 185 -24.43 -11.35 -11.44
CA TYR A 185 -23.90 -11.54 -12.80
C TYR A 185 -23.68 -10.21 -13.53
N LEU A 186 -24.61 -9.27 -13.41
CA LEU A 186 -24.48 -7.96 -14.04
C LEU A 186 -23.34 -7.16 -13.42
N TRP A 187 -23.23 -7.18 -12.09
CA TRP A 187 -22.13 -6.50 -11.38
C TRP A 187 -20.76 -7.02 -11.81
N ILE A 188 -20.60 -8.36 -11.90
CA ILE A 188 -19.36 -9.00 -12.35
C ILE A 188 -19.10 -8.71 -13.84
N GLY A 189 -20.14 -8.75 -14.68
CA GLY A 189 -20.04 -8.45 -16.11
C GLY A 189 -19.55 -7.03 -16.39
N ILE A 190 -20.00 -6.04 -15.60
CA ILE A 190 -19.53 -4.66 -15.67
C ILE A 190 -18.01 -4.58 -15.37
N GLU A 191 -17.50 -5.35 -14.42
CA GLU A 191 -16.05 -5.40 -14.11
C GLU A 191 -15.23 -5.79 -15.34
N LEU A 192 -15.61 -6.88 -16.01
CA LEU A 192 -14.95 -7.36 -17.21
C LEU A 192 -15.08 -6.38 -18.39
N PHE A 193 -16.28 -5.84 -18.63
CA PHE A 193 -16.57 -4.92 -19.72
C PHE A 193 -15.72 -3.65 -19.64
N PHE A 194 -15.61 -3.05 -18.45
CA PHE A 194 -14.78 -1.86 -18.26
C PHE A 194 -13.28 -2.16 -18.35
N GLY A 195 -12.83 -3.35 -17.97
CA GLY A 195 -11.47 -3.81 -18.20
C GLY A 195 -11.11 -3.82 -19.70
N ILE A 196 -12.01 -4.31 -20.55
CA ILE A 196 -11.86 -4.32 -22.01
C ILE A 196 -11.86 -2.89 -22.58
N ILE A 197 -12.87 -2.07 -22.24
CA ILE A 197 -12.97 -0.68 -22.71
C ILE A 197 -11.73 0.12 -22.33
N TYR A 198 -11.29 0.02 -21.09
CA TYR A 198 -10.08 0.70 -20.64
C TYR A 198 -8.88 0.32 -21.49
N SER A 199 -8.71 -0.96 -21.80
CA SER A 199 -7.61 -1.44 -22.62
C SER A 199 -7.62 -0.83 -24.02
N PHE A 200 -8.79 -0.75 -24.67
CA PHE A 200 -8.93 -0.10 -25.97
C PHE A 200 -8.56 1.38 -25.91
N ILE A 201 -9.11 2.13 -24.97
CA ILE A 201 -8.84 3.56 -24.81
C ILE A 201 -7.36 3.82 -24.52
N LEU A 202 -6.74 3.02 -23.64
CA LEU A 202 -5.33 3.16 -23.30
C LEU A 202 -4.43 2.92 -24.51
N ASN A 203 -4.66 1.84 -25.26
CA ASN A 203 -3.87 1.52 -26.44
C ASN A 203 -4.04 2.56 -27.56
N TRP A 204 -5.27 3.06 -27.77
CA TRP A 204 -5.51 4.17 -28.68
C TRP A 204 -4.71 5.41 -28.27
N LYS A 205 -4.69 5.74 -26.97
CA LYS A 205 -3.93 6.89 -26.46
C LYS A 205 -2.42 6.70 -26.58
N ILE A 206 -1.91 5.50 -26.31
CA ILE A 206 -0.49 5.17 -26.50
C ILE A 206 -0.08 5.40 -27.97
N ASN A 207 -0.90 4.96 -28.92
CA ASN A 207 -0.64 5.17 -30.35
C ASN A 207 -0.65 6.66 -30.74
N GLN A 208 -1.43 7.52 -30.05
CA GLN A 208 -1.40 8.97 -30.26
C GLN A 208 -0.13 9.62 -29.67
N VAL A 209 0.30 9.16 -28.47
CA VAL A 209 1.47 9.72 -27.80
C VAL A 209 2.78 9.27 -28.44
N TYR A 210 2.82 8.03 -28.92
CA TYR A 210 4.00 7.41 -29.56
C TYR A 210 3.62 6.79 -30.92
N PRO A 211 3.40 7.60 -31.98
CA PRO A 211 3.04 7.10 -33.31
C PRO A 211 4.11 6.18 -33.91
N TRP A 212 5.37 6.38 -33.50
CA TRP A 212 6.53 5.62 -33.92
C TRP A 212 6.68 4.26 -33.22
N LEU A 213 5.92 4.01 -32.13
CA LEU A 213 6.04 2.78 -31.33
C LEU A 213 5.45 1.58 -32.10
N LYS A 214 6.31 0.82 -32.76
CA LYS A 214 5.98 -0.38 -33.56
C LYS A 214 6.64 -1.62 -32.93
N SER A 215 6.27 -1.95 -31.69
CA SER A 215 6.80 -3.14 -31.03
C SER A 215 6.35 -4.43 -31.73
N ASN A 216 7.29 -5.34 -32.01
CA ASN A 216 7.04 -6.64 -32.58
C ASN A 216 7.36 -7.76 -31.58
N VAL A 217 6.32 -8.30 -30.96
CA VAL A 217 6.45 -9.35 -29.94
C VAL A 217 7.00 -10.67 -30.49
N ALA A 218 6.86 -10.94 -31.80
CA ALA A 218 7.40 -12.15 -32.41
C ALA A 218 8.95 -12.18 -32.37
N LEU A 219 9.59 -11.02 -32.53
CA LEU A 219 11.04 -10.87 -32.44
C LEU A 219 11.53 -10.85 -30.98
N GLY A 220 10.62 -10.76 -29.99
CA GLY A 220 10.96 -10.61 -28.58
C GLY A 220 11.84 -11.73 -28.02
N LYS A 221 11.74 -12.97 -28.54
CA LYS A 221 12.58 -14.11 -28.13
C LYS A 221 14.06 -13.90 -28.49
N GLU A 222 14.33 -13.39 -29.67
CA GLU A 222 15.70 -13.10 -30.13
C GLU A 222 16.25 -11.89 -29.42
N LEU A 223 15.46 -10.83 -29.33
CA LEU A 223 15.80 -9.58 -28.65
C LEU A 223 16.03 -9.78 -27.15
N PHE A 224 15.34 -10.71 -26.50
CA PHE A 224 15.54 -11.02 -25.09
C PHE A 224 16.97 -11.46 -24.77
N LYS A 225 17.63 -12.14 -25.70
CA LYS A 225 19.06 -12.51 -25.56
C LYS A 225 19.99 -11.29 -25.68
N LYS A 226 19.58 -10.25 -26.39
CA LYS A 226 20.33 -9.00 -26.59
C LYS A 226 20.32 -8.13 -25.32
N TYR A 227 19.33 -8.29 -24.41
CA TYR A 227 19.15 -7.48 -23.22
C TYR A 227 19.24 -8.31 -21.92
N PRO A 228 20.41 -8.87 -21.56
CA PRO A 228 20.58 -9.71 -20.36
C PRO A 228 20.32 -8.96 -19.05
N GLU A 229 20.49 -7.62 -19.06
CA GLU A 229 20.19 -6.74 -17.94
C GLU A 229 18.71 -6.81 -17.50
N VAL A 230 17.77 -7.04 -18.43
CA VAL A 230 16.34 -7.22 -18.09
C VAL A 230 16.17 -8.42 -17.17
N THR A 231 16.79 -9.56 -17.47
CA THR A 231 16.73 -10.75 -16.62
C THR A 231 17.38 -10.52 -15.26
N LYS A 232 18.54 -9.85 -15.23
CA LYS A 232 19.26 -9.55 -14.00
C LYS A 232 18.41 -8.70 -13.06
N TYR A 233 17.87 -7.58 -13.53
CA TYR A 233 17.05 -6.68 -12.72
C TYR A 233 15.72 -7.31 -12.33
N THR A 234 15.09 -8.08 -13.21
CA THR A 234 13.84 -8.81 -12.90
C THR A 234 14.05 -9.76 -11.72
N LYS A 235 15.10 -10.57 -11.73
CA LYS A 235 15.40 -11.50 -10.64
C LYS A 235 15.62 -10.78 -9.31
N GLN A 236 16.37 -9.68 -9.31
CA GLN A 236 16.62 -8.89 -8.10
C GLN A 236 15.32 -8.30 -7.53
N LEU A 237 14.51 -7.65 -8.38
CA LEU A 237 13.28 -7.01 -7.97
C LEU A 237 12.18 -8.01 -7.56
N PHE A 238 12.14 -9.20 -8.19
CA PHE A 238 11.21 -10.27 -7.83
C PHE A 238 11.35 -10.66 -6.36
N MET A 239 12.58 -10.92 -5.89
CA MET A 239 12.82 -11.34 -4.52
C MET A 239 12.38 -10.29 -3.49
N HIS A 240 12.66 -9.00 -3.76
CA HIS A 240 12.23 -7.91 -2.88
C HIS A 240 10.70 -7.74 -2.80
N ARG A 241 9.99 -7.98 -3.90
CA ARG A 241 8.53 -7.83 -3.95
C ARG A 241 7.77 -9.05 -3.39
N LEU A 242 8.40 -10.21 -3.40
CA LEU A 242 7.77 -11.45 -2.95
C LEU A 242 7.33 -11.38 -1.49
N GLY A 243 8.19 -10.87 -0.60
CA GLY A 243 7.87 -10.71 0.82
C GLY A 243 6.68 -9.78 1.07
N SER A 244 6.69 -8.62 0.43
CA SER A 244 5.57 -7.65 0.55
C SER A 244 4.25 -8.24 0.02
N PHE A 245 4.32 -9.03 -1.04
CA PHE A 245 3.15 -9.69 -1.60
C PHE A 245 2.47 -10.62 -0.58
N PHE A 246 3.23 -11.54 0.01
CA PHE A 246 2.66 -12.47 1.00
C PHE A 246 2.12 -11.76 2.23
N GLN A 247 2.76 -10.68 2.64
CA GLN A 247 2.32 -9.90 3.81
C GLN A 247 0.95 -9.26 3.63
N PHE A 248 0.63 -8.77 2.42
CA PHE A 248 -0.57 -7.96 2.19
C PHE A 248 -1.70 -8.71 1.48
N GLN A 249 -1.39 -9.65 0.59
CA GLN A 249 -2.40 -10.28 -0.26
C GLN A 249 -3.00 -11.57 0.33
N MET A 250 -2.31 -12.24 1.27
CA MET A 250 -2.79 -13.49 1.86
C MET A 250 -3.91 -13.30 2.90
N THR A 251 -3.93 -12.17 3.59
CA THR A 251 -4.80 -11.99 4.76
C THR A 251 -6.29 -12.20 4.48
N PRO A 252 -6.92 -11.65 3.40
CA PRO A 252 -8.33 -11.88 3.14
C PRO A 252 -8.68 -13.35 2.88
N PHE A 253 -7.78 -14.08 2.19
CA PHE A 253 -7.95 -15.51 1.94
C PHE A 253 -7.88 -16.31 3.24
N LEU A 254 -6.90 -16.03 4.11
CA LEU A 254 -6.76 -16.72 5.40
C LEU A 254 -7.95 -16.41 6.33
N VAL A 255 -8.46 -15.18 6.31
CA VAL A 255 -9.68 -14.84 7.07
C VAL A 255 -10.88 -15.66 6.58
N TYR A 256 -11.03 -15.81 5.27
CA TYR A 256 -12.08 -16.69 4.74
C TYR A 256 -11.86 -18.15 5.15
N ALA A 257 -10.63 -18.66 4.98
CA ALA A 257 -10.31 -20.07 5.24
C ALA A 257 -10.53 -20.48 6.70
N PHE A 258 -10.28 -19.59 7.66
CA PHE A 258 -10.39 -19.90 9.08
C PHE A 258 -11.64 -19.34 9.77
N VAL A 259 -12.39 -18.44 9.11
CA VAL A 259 -13.56 -17.82 9.73
C VAL A 259 -14.78 -17.87 8.81
N SER A 260 -14.95 -16.92 7.87
CA SER A 260 -16.06 -16.89 6.92
C SER A 260 -15.91 -15.81 5.84
N LEU A 261 -16.72 -15.86 4.76
CA LEU A 261 -16.81 -14.80 3.75
C LEU A 261 -17.32 -13.48 4.36
N GLN A 262 -18.32 -13.56 5.24
CA GLN A 262 -18.87 -12.40 5.92
C GLN A 262 -17.79 -11.69 6.75
N MET A 263 -17.00 -12.45 7.50
CA MET A 263 -15.91 -11.89 8.30
C MET A 263 -14.78 -11.32 7.43
N ALA A 264 -14.49 -11.93 6.28
CA ALA A 264 -13.56 -11.37 5.30
C ALA A 264 -14.04 -10.01 4.76
N ALA A 265 -15.36 -9.85 4.53
CA ALA A 265 -15.94 -8.57 4.14
C ALA A 265 -15.84 -7.54 5.27
N TYR A 266 -16.18 -7.92 6.51
CA TYR A 266 -16.09 -7.02 7.68
C TYR A 266 -14.65 -6.56 7.90
N PHE A 267 -13.71 -7.48 7.94
CA PHE A 267 -12.29 -7.19 8.04
C PHE A 267 -11.82 -6.27 6.89
N GLY A 268 -12.28 -6.50 5.66
CA GLY A 268 -11.98 -5.67 4.50
C GLY A 268 -12.43 -4.21 4.66
N ASN A 269 -13.53 -3.94 5.38
CA ASN A 269 -14.00 -2.59 5.69
C ASN A 269 -12.98 -1.84 6.58
N TYR A 270 -12.54 -2.49 7.66
CA TYR A 270 -11.54 -1.95 8.58
C TYR A 270 -10.18 -1.77 7.90
N SER A 271 -9.73 -2.79 7.16
CA SER A 271 -8.47 -2.75 6.41
C SER A 271 -8.45 -1.60 5.41
N THR A 272 -9.57 -1.32 4.72
CA THR A 272 -9.66 -0.19 3.78
C THR A 272 -9.35 1.14 4.48
N VAL A 273 -9.90 1.40 5.65
CA VAL A 273 -9.64 2.64 6.40
C VAL A 273 -8.17 2.71 6.81
N VAL A 274 -7.64 1.63 7.39
CA VAL A 274 -6.25 1.56 7.88
C VAL A 274 -5.24 1.73 6.74
N GLU A 275 -5.47 1.06 5.61
CA GLU A 275 -4.59 1.15 4.42
C GLU A 275 -4.61 2.55 3.80
N LYS A 276 -5.77 3.23 3.75
CA LYS A 276 -5.85 4.61 3.24
C LYS A 276 -5.11 5.59 4.14
N LEU A 277 -5.19 5.43 5.46
CA LEU A 277 -4.41 6.22 6.40
C LEU A 277 -2.91 5.95 6.26
N HIS A 278 -2.51 4.68 6.16
CA HIS A 278 -1.11 4.30 5.92
C HIS A 278 -0.55 4.93 4.63
N LEU A 279 -1.31 4.87 3.54
CA LEU A 279 -0.91 5.46 2.26
C LEU A 279 -0.76 6.98 2.37
N LEU A 280 -1.68 7.66 3.07
CA LEU A 280 -1.60 9.11 3.31
C LEU A 280 -0.30 9.47 4.06
N VAL A 281 0.00 8.76 5.15
CA VAL A 281 1.21 8.99 5.94
C VAL A 281 2.48 8.72 5.13
N ASN A 282 2.50 7.64 4.36
CA ASN A 282 3.65 7.33 3.51
C ASN A 282 3.88 8.37 2.41
N ASN A 283 2.83 8.88 1.79
CA ASN A 283 2.95 9.94 0.79
C ASN A 283 3.52 11.24 1.40
N LEU A 284 3.12 11.58 2.63
CA LEU A 284 3.62 12.76 3.33
C LEU A 284 5.12 12.61 3.70
N LEU A 285 5.51 11.44 4.18
CA LEU A 285 6.86 11.20 4.70
C LEU A 285 7.85 10.67 3.65
N GLY A 286 7.38 10.17 2.52
CA GLY A 286 8.21 9.63 1.44
C GLY A 286 9.11 10.69 0.79
N SER A 287 8.69 11.96 0.81
CA SER A 287 9.51 13.08 0.29
C SER A 287 10.87 13.24 0.98
N THR A 288 11.08 12.65 2.16
CA THR A 288 12.35 12.73 2.90
C THR A 288 13.41 11.74 2.42
N GLU A 289 13.06 10.73 1.60
CA GLU A 289 13.99 9.67 1.17
C GLU A 289 15.19 10.19 0.39
N ALA A 290 14.97 11.07 -0.58
CA ALA A 290 16.05 11.66 -1.36
C ALA A 290 16.99 12.50 -0.49
N GLY A 291 16.44 13.21 0.51
CA GLY A 291 17.23 14.00 1.47
C GLY A 291 18.12 13.12 2.36
N VAL A 292 17.63 11.95 2.77
CA VAL A 292 18.42 10.97 3.54
C VAL A 292 19.56 10.40 2.69
N GLY A 293 19.31 10.05 1.42
CA GLY A 293 20.35 9.57 0.51
C GLY A 293 21.49 10.58 0.33
N ASN A 294 21.16 11.85 0.10
CA ASN A 294 22.14 12.93 -0.02
C ASN A 294 22.93 13.14 1.29
N LEU A 295 22.24 13.11 2.44
CA LEU A 295 22.88 13.25 3.74
C LEU A 295 23.92 12.14 4.02
N ILE A 296 23.60 10.91 3.63
CA ILE A 296 24.53 9.78 3.79
C ILE A 296 25.74 9.94 2.86
N ALA A 297 25.53 10.43 1.63
CA ALA A 297 26.60 10.73 0.68
C ALA A 297 27.56 11.83 1.17
N GLU A 298 27.09 12.78 2.02
CA GLU A 298 27.95 13.79 2.68
C GLU A 298 28.95 13.15 3.68
N GLY A 299 28.70 11.94 4.19
CA GLY A 299 29.62 11.19 5.05
C GLY A 299 29.75 11.69 6.49
N ASN A 300 28.98 12.70 6.93
CA ASN A 300 29.04 13.22 8.29
C ASN A 300 28.20 12.38 9.26
N GLU A 301 28.82 11.41 9.91
CA GLU A 301 28.13 10.48 10.82
C GLU A 301 27.35 11.14 11.96
N GLY A 302 27.87 12.26 12.51
CA GLY A 302 27.20 12.99 13.60
C GLY A 302 25.89 13.61 13.13
N LYS A 303 25.91 14.23 11.93
CA LYS A 303 24.75 14.83 11.28
C LYS A 303 23.74 13.75 10.86
N ILE A 304 24.20 12.62 10.32
CA ILE A 304 23.38 11.48 9.91
C ILE A 304 22.58 10.95 11.10
N ARG A 305 23.22 10.66 12.24
CA ARG A 305 22.56 10.15 13.44
C ARG A 305 21.60 11.16 14.07
N LYS A 306 21.94 12.44 14.06
CA LYS A 306 21.05 13.51 14.53
C LYS A 306 19.78 13.54 13.68
N VAL A 307 19.88 13.53 12.36
CA VAL A 307 18.74 13.53 11.44
C VAL A 307 17.92 12.23 11.57
N PHE A 308 18.58 11.07 11.76
CA PHE A 308 17.89 9.83 12.06
C PHE A 308 17.02 9.97 13.32
N SER A 309 17.56 10.48 14.42
CA SER A 309 16.81 10.67 15.67
C SER A 309 15.65 11.68 15.52
N GLU A 310 15.83 12.74 14.72
CA GLU A 310 14.80 13.72 14.41
C GLU A 310 13.64 13.08 13.61
N LEU A 311 13.96 12.37 12.52
CA LEU A 311 12.97 11.69 11.68
C LEU A 311 12.29 10.51 12.41
N PHE A 312 13.03 9.81 13.26
CA PHE A 312 12.49 8.74 14.09
C PHE A 312 11.46 9.31 15.08
N SER A 313 11.78 10.39 15.79
CA SER A 313 10.83 11.05 16.70
C SER A 313 9.60 11.60 15.97
N LEU A 314 9.78 12.14 14.77
CA LEU A 314 8.67 12.60 13.92
C LEU A 314 7.73 11.43 13.54
N ARG A 315 8.29 10.30 13.10
CA ARG A 315 7.47 9.12 12.75
C ARG A 315 6.76 8.52 13.95
N MET A 316 7.41 8.49 15.11
CA MET A 316 6.79 8.05 16.37
C MET A 316 5.62 8.97 16.76
N LEU A 317 5.80 10.29 16.67
CA LEU A 317 4.73 11.27 16.91
C LEU A 317 3.55 11.07 15.96
N ILE A 318 3.82 10.98 14.65
CA ILE A 318 2.77 10.80 13.63
C ILE A 318 2.04 9.46 13.84
N ALA A 319 2.78 8.38 14.12
CA ALA A 319 2.19 7.08 14.41
C ALA A 319 1.24 7.15 15.61
N GLY A 320 1.66 7.78 16.70
CA GLY A 320 0.80 7.96 17.87
C GLY A 320 -0.43 8.82 17.58
N THR A 321 -0.22 9.96 16.88
CA THR A 321 -1.30 10.91 16.53
C THR A 321 -2.33 10.33 15.56
N VAL A 322 -1.95 9.36 14.74
CA VAL A 322 -2.86 8.64 13.84
C VAL A 322 -3.53 7.46 14.58
N CYS A 323 -2.74 6.68 15.30
CA CYS A 323 -3.22 5.44 15.90
C CYS A 323 -4.17 5.67 17.09
N PHE A 324 -3.95 6.70 17.91
CA PHE A 324 -4.81 6.97 19.06
C PHE A 324 -6.24 7.37 18.66
N PRO A 325 -6.47 8.39 17.80
CA PRO A 325 -7.82 8.69 17.33
C PRO A 325 -8.43 7.54 16.53
N LEU A 326 -7.63 6.81 15.73
CA LEU A 326 -8.11 5.66 14.98
C LEU A 326 -8.69 4.60 15.93
N TYR A 327 -8.01 4.25 17.01
CA TYR A 327 -8.50 3.28 17.98
C TYR A 327 -9.81 3.72 18.65
N GLN A 328 -9.96 5.01 18.94
CA GLN A 328 -11.15 5.54 19.61
C GLN A 328 -12.35 5.75 18.66
N LEU A 329 -12.07 6.07 17.39
CA LEU A 329 -13.10 6.56 16.45
C LEU A 329 -13.42 5.60 15.32
N LEU A 330 -12.69 4.47 15.19
CA LEU A 330 -12.93 3.52 14.10
C LEU A 330 -14.30 2.82 14.26
N GLU A 331 -14.68 2.40 15.46
CA GLU A 331 -15.98 1.82 15.76
C GLU A 331 -17.14 2.81 15.49
N PRO A 332 -17.13 4.06 16.02
CA PRO A 332 -18.12 5.07 15.64
C PRO A 332 -18.17 5.36 14.14
N PHE A 333 -17.01 5.36 13.46
CA PHE A 333 -16.97 5.54 12.01
C PHE A 333 -17.67 4.42 11.25
N ILE A 334 -17.36 3.16 11.57
CA ILE A 334 -18.01 2.00 10.95
C ILE A 334 -19.53 2.03 11.21
N THR A 335 -19.94 2.39 12.43
CA THR A 335 -21.35 2.52 12.78
C THR A 335 -22.08 3.55 11.90
N LEU A 336 -21.48 4.73 11.70
CA LEU A 336 -22.03 5.79 10.83
C LEU A 336 -22.02 5.39 9.35
N TRP A 337 -20.97 4.71 8.94
CA TRP A 337 -20.77 4.38 7.53
C TRP A 337 -21.62 3.19 7.11
N LEU A 338 -21.55 2.09 7.83
CA LEU A 338 -22.14 0.81 7.44
C LEU A 338 -23.28 0.34 8.37
N GLY A 339 -23.31 0.82 9.60
CA GLY A 339 -24.23 0.39 10.63
C GLY A 339 -23.59 -0.48 11.72
N ALA A 340 -24.27 -0.62 12.85
CA ALA A 340 -23.76 -1.35 14.03
C ALA A 340 -23.52 -2.85 13.78
N GLY A 341 -24.18 -3.45 12.80
CA GLY A 341 -24.01 -4.86 12.45
C GLY A 341 -22.65 -5.23 11.87
N TYR A 342 -21.81 -4.24 11.50
CA TYR A 342 -20.48 -4.45 10.90
C TYR A 342 -19.33 -4.21 11.89
N ILE A 343 -19.63 -4.03 13.18
CA ILE A 343 -18.62 -3.80 14.21
C ILE A 343 -17.85 -5.08 14.50
N LEU A 344 -16.53 -4.99 14.48
CA LEU A 344 -15.61 -6.05 14.89
C LEU A 344 -15.23 -5.88 16.38
N PRO A 345 -14.87 -6.97 17.08
CA PRO A 345 -14.38 -6.92 18.44
C PRO A 345 -13.20 -5.94 18.60
N ARG A 346 -13.09 -5.29 19.75
CA ARG A 346 -12.06 -4.28 20.03
C ARG A 346 -10.63 -4.82 19.94
N GLU A 347 -10.44 -6.09 20.21
CA GLU A 347 -9.16 -6.78 20.04
C GLU A 347 -8.68 -6.75 18.59
N ILE A 348 -9.58 -6.91 17.62
CA ILE A 348 -9.25 -6.81 16.19
C ILE A 348 -8.79 -5.39 15.84
N MET A 349 -9.51 -4.38 16.36
CA MET A 349 -9.12 -2.98 16.16
C MET A 349 -7.73 -2.70 16.76
N LEU A 350 -7.46 -3.22 17.96
CA LEU A 350 -6.15 -3.07 18.60
C LEU A 350 -5.04 -3.69 17.76
N LEU A 351 -5.24 -4.91 17.24
CA LEU A 351 -4.26 -5.57 16.37
C LEU A 351 -4.01 -4.79 15.07
N LEU A 352 -5.05 -4.24 14.46
CA LEU A 352 -4.92 -3.39 13.27
C LEU A 352 -4.14 -2.11 13.57
N VAL A 353 -4.41 -1.47 14.72
CA VAL A 353 -3.70 -0.26 15.16
C VAL A 353 -2.24 -0.55 15.46
N ILE A 354 -1.93 -1.66 16.15
CA ILE A 354 -0.54 -2.10 16.40
C ILE A 354 0.19 -2.33 15.07
N ARG A 355 -0.44 -3.03 14.13
CA ARG A 355 0.14 -3.26 12.80
C ARG A 355 0.43 -1.94 12.09
N LEU A 356 -0.51 -1.00 12.10
CA LEU A 356 -0.33 0.33 11.52
C LEU A 356 0.81 1.10 12.17
N PHE A 357 0.87 1.10 13.51
CA PHE A 357 1.93 1.76 14.28
C PHE A 357 3.32 1.24 13.88
N ILE A 358 3.51 -0.08 13.85
CA ILE A 358 4.78 -0.69 13.44
C ILE A 358 5.11 -0.30 11.99
N THR A 359 4.13 -0.32 11.11
CA THR A 359 4.33 -0.02 9.68
C THR A 359 4.71 1.46 9.45
N ILE A 360 4.15 2.40 10.20
CA ILE A 360 4.54 3.82 10.11
C ILE A 360 5.95 4.04 10.66
N THR A 361 6.25 3.46 11.83
CA THR A 361 7.53 3.71 12.52
C THR A 361 8.72 3.07 11.82
N ARG A 362 8.54 1.91 11.14
CA ARG A 362 9.61 1.24 10.38
C ARG A 362 10.21 2.10 9.27
N GLY A 363 9.42 2.98 8.67
CA GLY A 363 9.80 3.67 7.45
C GLY A 363 11.07 4.51 7.55
N VAL A 364 11.47 4.98 8.75
CA VAL A 364 12.76 5.67 8.91
C VAL A 364 13.93 4.71 8.82
N VAL A 365 13.82 3.51 9.40
CA VAL A 365 14.86 2.48 9.31
C VAL A 365 15.06 2.07 7.86
N ASP A 366 13.96 1.82 7.13
CA ASP A 366 13.98 1.47 5.71
C ASP A 366 14.67 2.57 4.87
N GLN A 367 14.33 3.86 5.10
CA GLN A 367 14.94 4.99 4.39
C GLN A 367 16.47 5.05 4.57
N PHE A 368 16.96 4.80 5.79
CA PHE A 368 18.41 4.81 6.04
C PHE A 368 19.09 3.54 5.51
N LEU A 369 18.44 2.38 5.57
CA LEU A 369 18.96 1.17 4.92
C LEU A 369 19.13 1.37 3.41
N TYR A 370 18.12 1.97 2.76
CA TYR A 370 18.20 2.33 1.33
C TYR A 370 19.30 3.34 1.06
N GLY A 371 19.44 4.36 1.89
CA GLY A 371 20.48 5.36 1.75
C GLY A 371 21.90 4.78 1.85
N TYR A 372 22.13 3.82 2.75
CA TYR A 372 23.39 3.09 2.89
C TYR A 372 23.61 1.98 1.84
N GLY A 373 22.61 1.69 0.99
CA GLY A 373 22.71 0.59 0.03
C GLY A 373 22.67 -0.79 0.66
N LEU A 374 22.08 -0.93 1.85
CA LEU A 374 21.99 -2.19 2.58
C LEU A 374 20.77 -2.99 2.14
N PHE A 375 20.92 -3.80 1.06
CA PHE A 375 19.82 -4.64 0.50
C PHE A 375 20.22 -6.11 0.38
N TRP A 376 21.34 -6.52 0.96
CA TRP A 376 21.86 -7.87 0.80
C TRP A 376 21.05 -8.94 1.56
N ASP A 377 20.17 -8.53 2.46
CA ASP A 377 19.36 -9.42 3.27
C ASP A 377 18.12 -9.96 2.53
N VAL A 378 18.32 -10.48 1.32
CA VAL A 378 17.26 -11.05 0.45
C VAL A 378 16.45 -12.15 1.15
N TRP A 379 17.03 -12.83 2.14
CA TRP A 379 16.35 -13.83 2.95
C TRP A 379 15.27 -13.24 3.88
N ALA A 380 15.43 -11.98 4.32
CA ALA A 380 14.55 -11.38 5.32
C ALA A 380 13.09 -11.26 4.86
N PRO A 381 12.76 -10.80 3.63
CA PRO A 381 11.39 -10.83 3.12
C PRO A 381 10.81 -12.24 3.01
N LEU A 382 11.62 -13.25 2.72
CA LEU A 382 11.19 -14.65 2.69
C LEU A 382 10.87 -15.16 4.09
N ALA A 383 11.75 -14.91 5.06
CA ALA A 383 11.53 -15.25 6.46
C ALA A 383 10.28 -14.54 7.02
N GLU A 384 10.10 -13.25 6.70
CA GLU A 384 8.90 -12.48 7.04
C GLU A 384 7.63 -13.17 6.52
N SER A 385 7.64 -13.64 5.26
CA SER A 385 6.53 -14.35 4.64
C SER A 385 6.25 -15.68 5.32
N VAL A 386 7.29 -16.49 5.58
CA VAL A 386 7.16 -17.79 6.25
C VAL A 386 6.61 -17.63 7.66
N ILE A 387 7.15 -16.70 8.44
CA ILE A 387 6.68 -16.41 9.80
C ILE A 387 5.21 -15.97 9.77
N ASN A 388 4.87 -15.03 8.89
CA ASN A 388 3.50 -14.53 8.73
C ASN A 388 2.53 -15.68 8.45
N ILE A 389 2.79 -16.47 7.42
CA ILE A 389 1.92 -17.57 7.01
C ILE A 389 1.81 -18.64 8.09
N SER A 390 2.94 -19.08 8.66
CA SER A 390 2.94 -20.13 9.68
C SER A 390 2.17 -19.71 10.93
N VAL A 391 2.45 -18.52 11.45
CA VAL A 391 1.74 -18.00 12.64
C VAL A 391 0.26 -17.71 12.32
N ALA A 392 -0.05 -17.22 11.11
CA ALA A 392 -1.44 -16.97 10.71
C ALA A 392 -2.24 -18.26 10.54
N ILE A 393 -1.65 -19.35 10.04
CA ILE A 393 -2.32 -20.67 9.93
C ILE A 393 -2.55 -21.25 11.33
N ILE A 394 -1.52 -21.33 12.15
CA ILE A 394 -1.63 -21.87 13.51
C ILE A 394 -2.60 -21.01 14.35
N GLY A 395 -2.41 -19.71 14.34
CA GLY A 395 -3.25 -18.78 15.08
C GLY A 395 -4.69 -18.74 14.56
N GLY A 396 -4.88 -18.81 13.25
CA GLY A 396 -6.19 -18.86 12.62
C GLY A 396 -6.99 -20.08 13.04
N TYR A 397 -6.32 -21.23 13.16
CA TYR A 397 -6.93 -22.44 13.68
C TYR A 397 -7.32 -22.34 15.17
N LEU A 398 -6.47 -21.71 15.99
CA LEU A 398 -6.67 -21.63 17.44
C LEU A 398 -7.60 -20.49 17.85
N TRP A 399 -7.51 -19.33 17.21
CA TRP A 399 -8.17 -18.07 17.64
C TRP A 399 -8.96 -17.36 16.53
N GLY A 400 -9.08 -17.98 15.33
CA GLY A 400 -9.79 -17.36 14.21
C GLY A 400 -9.13 -16.06 13.72
N LEU A 401 -9.93 -15.00 13.54
CA LEU A 401 -9.46 -13.72 12.98
C LEU A 401 -8.30 -13.06 13.78
N PRO A 402 -8.33 -12.97 15.12
CA PRO A 402 -7.19 -12.48 15.88
C PRO A 402 -5.90 -13.23 15.58
N GLY A 403 -5.97 -14.56 15.49
CA GLY A 403 -4.83 -15.41 15.19
C GLY A 403 -4.23 -15.18 13.80
N VAL A 404 -5.08 -14.99 12.80
CA VAL A 404 -4.63 -14.63 11.43
C VAL A 404 -3.87 -13.30 11.46
N LEU A 405 -4.34 -12.30 12.19
CA LEU A 405 -3.69 -10.98 12.27
C LEU A 405 -2.36 -11.02 13.03
N LEU A 406 -2.25 -11.89 14.04
CA LEU A 406 -1.01 -12.10 14.78
C LEU A 406 0.12 -12.59 13.87
N GLY A 407 -0.16 -13.31 12.80
CA GLY A 407 0.83 -13.70 11.79
C GLY A 407 1.59 -12.49 11.23
N GLY A 408 0.85 -11.51 10.72
CA GLY A 408 1.44 -10.28 10.19
C GLY A 408 2.19 -9.45 11.24
N ILE A 409 1.66 -9.38 12.46
CA ILE A 409 2.30 -8.63 13.55
C ILE A 409 3.60 -9.31 13.99
N SER A 410 3.58 -10.63 14.17
CA SER A 410 4.77 -11.41 14.57
C SER A 410 5.91 -11.27 13.56
N SER A 411 5.62 -11.38 12.27
CA SER A 411 6.61 -11.20 11.21
C SER A 411 7.18 -9.77 11.20
N LEU A 412 6.33 -8.75 11.38
CA LEU A 412 6.77 -7.35 11.47
C LEU A 412 7.66 -7.12 12.71
N ILE A 413 7.32 -7.68 13.87
CA ILE A 413 8.14 -7.52 15.08
C ILE A 413 9.51 -8.17 14.88
N LEU A 414 9.56 -9.42 14.41
CA LEU A 414 10.81 -10.17 14.31
C LEU A 414 11.74 -9.63 13.21
N ILE A 415 11.22 -9.40 12.02
CA ILE A 415 12.05 -8.96 10.90
C ILE A 415 12.19 -7.44 10.90
N VAL A 416 11.11 -6.71 10.99
CA VAL A 416 11.13 -5.25 10.84
C VAL A 416 11.51 -4.55 12.15
N GLY A 417 11.03 -5.04 13.29
CA GLY A 417 11.32 -4.44 14.60
C GLY A 417 12.68 -4.85 15.17
N ILE A 418 13.19 -6.04 14.87
CA ILE A 418 14.44 -6.56 15.42
C ILE A 418 15.55 -6.57 14.37
N TRP A 419 15.37 -7.31 13.26
CA TRP A 419 16.44 -7.51 12.29
C TRP A 419 16.85 -6.24 11.55
N LYS A 420 15.89 -5.49 11.01
CA LYS A 420 16.19 -4.29 10.21
C LYS A 420 16.93 -3.19 11.01
N PRO A 421 16.53 -2.83 12.25
CA PRO A 421 17.31 -1.94 13.10
C PRO A 421 18.69 -2.50 13.45
N PHE A 422 18.81 -3.80 13.73
CA PHE A 422 20.10 -4.45 13.96
C PHE A 422 21.01 -4.29 12.74
N MET A 423 20.49 -4.56 11.54
CA MET A 423 21.21 -4.38 10.28
C MET A 423 21.69 -2.94 10.10
N LEU A 424 20.81 -1.95 10.27
CA LEU A 424 21.15 -0.54 10.13
C LEU A 424 22.24 -0.11 11.12
N TYR A 425 22.09 -0.49 12.39
CA TYR A 425 23.03 -0.06 13.42
C TYR A 425 24.40 -0.73 13.29
N ASN A 426 24.43 -2.02 12.95
CA ASN A 426 25.67 -2.78 12.84
C ASN A 426 26.48 -2.43 11.59
N TRP A 427 25.83 -2.35 10.42
CA TRP A 427 26.51 -2.13 9.13
C TRP A 427 26.42 -0.68 8.62
N GLY A 428 25.35 0.06 8.95
CA GLY A 428 25.19 1.47 8.56
C GLY A 428 25.90 2.40 9.54
N PHE A 429 25.43 2.46 10.78
CA PHE A 429 25.94 3.38 11.79
C PHE A 429 27.18 2.88 12.54
N ARG A 430 27.50 1.59 12.46
CA ARG A 430 28.60 0.94 13.19
C ARG A 430 28.52 1.21 14.69
N LYS A 431 27.35 1.06 15.27
CA LYS A 431 27.03 1.30 16.69
C LYS A 431 26.19 0.15 17.26
N ASN A 432 26.16 0.09 18.60
CA ASN A 432 25.31 -0.89 19.29
C ASN A 432 23.83 -0.57 19.06
N VAL A 433 23.07 -1.55 18.59
CA VAL A 433 21.62 -1.46 18.33
C VAL A 433 20.81 -1.25 19.61
N MET A 434 21.34 -1.57 20.78
CA MET A 434 20.64 -1.39 22.06
C MET A 434 20.18 0.06 22.25
N SER A 435 20.97 1.04 21.76
CA SER A 435 20.58 2.45 21.79
C SER A 435 19.30 2.75 21.01
N TYR A 436 19.05 2.03 19.90
CA TYR A 436 17.79 2.12 19.15
C TYR A 436 16.61 1.62 19.99
N TRP A 437 16.71 0.42 20.57
CA TRP A 437 15.60 -0.15 21.31
C TRP A 437 15.30 0.62 22.59
N PHE A 438 16.31 1.17 23.27
CA PHE A 438 16.09 2.11 24.37
C PHE A 438 15.35 3.37 23.91
N GLN A 439 15.78 3.96 22.80
CA GLN A 439 15.10 5.14 22.24
C GLN A 439 13.67 4.81 21.81
N PHE A 440 13.46 3.66 21.16
CA PHE A 440 12.13 3.18 20.76
C PHE A 440 11.23 2.95 21.98
N GLY A 441 11.70 2.18 22.96
CA GLY A 441 10.93 1.87 24.17
C GLY A 441 10.57 3.12 24.99
N TYR A 442 11.54 4.03 25.13
CA TYR A 442 11.31 5.30 25.81
C TYR A 442 10.26 6.17 25.11
N GLN A 443 10.36 6.34 23.79
CA GLN A 443 9.38 7.11 23.02
C GLN A 443 8.01 6.42 22.98
N LEU A 444 7.98 5.09 22.88
CA LEU A 444 6.74 4.32 22.98
C LEU A 444 6.05 4.53 24.33
N ALA A 445 6.82 4.54 25.44
CA ALA A 445 6.27 4.83 26.77
C ALA A 445 5.65 6.22 26.84
N LEU A 446 6.30 7.26 26.29
CA LEU A 446 5.73 8.61 26.23
C LEU A 446 4.43 8.67 25.43
N ILE A 447 4.36 7.98 24.30
CA ILE A 447 3.17 7.86 23.45
C ILE A 447 2.04 7.16 24.21
N LEU A 448 2.33 6.06 24.90
CA LEU A 448 1.33 5.33 25.69
C LEU A 448 0.84 6.14 26.90
N ILE A 449 1.73 6.86 27.59
CA ILE A 449 1.35 7.78 28.67
C ILE A 449 0.40 8.87 28.12
N SER A 450 0.75 9.47 26.98
CA SER A 450 -0.14 10.42 26.29
C SER A 450 -1.49 9.80 25.96
N ALA A 451 -1.51 8.54 25.48
CA ALA A 451 -2.74 7.84 25.11
C ALA A 451 -3.64 7.56 26.31
N VAL A 452 -3.07 7.11 27.44
CA VAL A 452 -3.81 6.89 28.68
C VAL A 452 -4.37 8.21 29.21
N PHE A 453 -3.53 9.25 29.27
CA PHE A 453 -3.92 10.58 29.77
C PHE A 453 -5.03 11.19 28.90
N MET A 454 -4.86 11.22 27.60
CA MET A 454 -5.87 11.76 26.69
C MET A 454 -7.12 10.90 26.64
N GLY A 455 -7.00 9.57 26.72
CA GLY A 455 -8.15 8.66 26.81
C GLY A 455 -8.98 8.89 28.08
N TRP A 456 -8.33 9.29 29.18
CA TRP A 456 -9.02 9.69 30.40
C TRP A 456 -9.74 11.05 30.24
N ILE A 457 -9.08 12.08 29.66
CA ILE A 457 -9.67 13.40 29.40
C ILE A 457 -10.89 13.29 28.48
N TRP A 458 -10.78 12.50 27.40
CA TRP A 458 -11.86 12.37 26.40
C TRP A 458 -13.14 11.72 26.94
N LYS A 459 -13.09 11.04 28.09
CA LYS A 459 -14.31 10.56 28.78
C LYS A 459 -15.21 11.68 29.28
N PHE A 460 -14.63 12.86 29.54
CA PHE A 460 -15.36 14.04 30.05
C PHE A 460 -15.79 15.00 28.94
N VAL A 461 -15.39 14.76 27.69
CA VAL A 461 -15.76 15.61 26.55
C VAL A 461 -17.18 15.23 26.08
N PRO A 462 -18.16 16.15 26.11
CA PRO A 462 -19.56 15.85 25.79
C PRO A 462 -19.84 15.78 24.28
N LEU A 463 -18.92 15.22 23.51
CA LEU A 463 -19.05 15.02 22.08
C LEU A 463 -19.36 13.56 21.78
N GLN A 464 -20.41 13.34 20.98
CA GLN A 464 -20.79 12.00 20.54
C GLN A 464 -20.32 11.77 19.09
N PRO A 465 -19.22 11.02 18.86
CA PRO A 465 -18.69 10.81 17.52
C PRO A 465 -19.63 9.97 16.62
N SER A 466 -20.55 9.21 17.20
CA SER A 466 -21.54 8.41 16.47
C SER A 466 -22.80 9.19 16.06
N ALA A 467 -22.95 10.47 16.44
CA ALA A 467 -24.16 11.23 16.14
C ALA A 467 -24.25 11.63 14.66
N SER A 468 -23.14 12.03 14.03
CA SER A 468 -23.06 12.40 12.62
C SER A 468 -21.64 12.35 12.10
N PHE A 469 -21.48 12.33 10.76
CA PHE A 469 -20.14 12.45 10.16
C PHE A 469 -19.44 13.75 10.53
N PHE A 470 -20.17 14.85 10.64
CA PHE A 470 -19.59 16.14 11.06
C PHE A 470 -19.06 16.04 12.50
N SER A 471 -19.84 15.51 13.44
CA SER A 471 -19.41 15.26 14.81
C SER A 471 -18.19 14.33 14.87
N TRP A 472 -18.19 13.29 14.05
CA TRP A 472 -17.05 12.37 13.95
C TRP A 472 -15.77 13.09 13.48
N PHE A 473 -15.85 13.88 12.39
CA PHE A 473 -14.70 14.65 11.90
C PHE A 473 -14.20 15.67 12.91
N LEU A 474 -15.10 16.36 13.60
CA LEU A 474 -14.74 17.30 14.66
C LEU A 474 -14.02 16.57 15.81
N CYS A 475 -14.53 15.44 16.27
CA CYS A 475 -13.87 14.59 17.27
C CYS A 475 -12.49 14.14 16.79
N ALA A 476 -12.37 13.66 15.54
CA ALA A 476 -11.11 13.19 14.99
C ALA A 476 -10.06 14.31 14.93
N PHE A 477 -10.46 15.50 14.49
CA PHE A 477 -9.57 16.65 14.43
C PHE A 477 -9.13 17.08 15.84
N LEU A 478 -10.07 17.28 16.76
CA LEU A 478 -9.77 17.68 18.14
C LEU A 478 -8.93 16.64 18.88
N MET A 479 -9.22 15.34 18.70
CA MET A 479 -8.39 14.26 19.26
C MET A 479 -6.98 14.29 18.69
N ALA A 480 -6.83 14.42 17.38
CA ALA A 480 -5.51 14.45 16.75
C ALA A 480 -4.69 15.67 17.23
N VAL A 481 -5.30 16.85 17.29
CA VAL A 481 -4.62 18.07 17.72
C VAL A 481 -4.27 18.02 19.21
N SER A 482 -5.22 17.67 20.09
CA SER A 482 -4.99 17.62 21.53
C SER A 482 -3.98 16.53 21.92
N TYR A 483 -4.15 15.31 21.38
CA TYR A 483 -3.21 14.22 21.60
C TYR A 483 -1.82 14.54 21.02
N GLY A 484 -1.77 15.03 19.79
CA GLY A 484 -0.52 15.43 19.14
C GLY A 484 0.19 16.52 19.92
N GLY A 485 -0.52 17.53 20.41
CA GLY A 485 0.04 18.61 21.22
C GLY A 485 0.64 18.10 22.54
N VAL A 486 -0.09 17.26 23.28
CA VAL A 486 0.43 16.64 24.51
C VAL A 486 1.65 15.76 24.23
N THR A 487 1.58 14.94 23.17
CA THR A 487 2.69 14.04 22.81
C THR A 487 3.93 14.84 22.38
N VAL A 488 3.77 15.91 21.60
CA VAL A 488 4.87 16.83 21.24
C VAL A 488 5.51 17.41 22.49
N LEU A 489 4.72 17.89 23.45
CA LEU A 489 5.24 18.46 24.69
C LEU A 489 6.05 17.44 25.50
N LEU A 490 5.51 16.24 25.72
CA LEU A 490 6.21 15.18 26.45
C LEU A 490 7.49 14.73 25.73
N MET A 491 7.42 14.54 24.41
CA MET A 491 8.59 14.17 23.61
C MET A 491 9.62 15.29 23.51
N TYR A 492 9.20 16.56 23.47
CA TYR A 492 10.11 17.71 23.49
C TYR A 492 10.87 17.78 24.81
N CYS A 493 10.21 17.59 25.94
CA CYS A 493 10.87 17.53 27.24
C CYS A 493 11.82 16.33 27.37
N GLY A 494 11.41 15.15 26.85
CA GLY A 494 12.11 13.89 27.09
C GLY A 494 13.15 13.51 26.02
N THR A 495 13.07 14.01 24.78
CA THR A 495 13.90 13.48 23.69
C THR A 495 14.70 14.57 22.94
N GLN A 496 15.96 14.26 22.61
CA GLN A 496 16.80 15.15 21.80
C GLN A 496 16.31 15.22 20.34
N GLY A 497 15.79 14.12 19.79
CA GLY A 497 15.25 14.05 18.43
C GLY A 497 14.09 15.03 18.23
N MET A 498 13.12 15.07 19.15
CA MET A 498 12.00 15.99 19.04
C MET A 498 12.43 17.45 19.22
N ARG A 499 13.36 17.74 20.13
CA ARG A 499 13.92 19.10 20.28
C ARG A 499 14.58 19.57 19.00
N GLY A 500 15.38 18.70 18.34
CA GLY A 500 16.02 18.99 17.06
C GLY A 500 14.99 19.25 15.96
N MET A 501 13.93 18.42 15.90
CA MET A 501 12.88 18.54 14.90
C MET A 501 12.07 19.83 15.05
N VAL A 502 11.63 20.17 16.27
CA VAL A 502 10.90 21.41 16.57
C VAL A 502 11.77 22.64 16.23
N ARG A 503 13.05 22.62 16.62
CA ARG A 503 13.97 23.69 16.28
C ARG A 503 14.10 23.89 14.78
N ARG A 504 14.26 22.82 14.01
CA ARG A 504 14.34 22.87 12.55
C ARG A 504 13.03 23.40 11.92
N ALA A 505 11.87 23.00 12.43
CA ALA A 505 10.59 23.50 11.98
C ALA A 505 10.44 25.01 12.23
N LEU A 506 10.87 25.51 13.38
CA LEU A 506 10.85 26.94 13.72
C LEU A 506 11.84 27.73 12.85
N GLU A 507 13.03 27.21 12.58
CA GLU A 507 14.01 27.83 11.69
C GLU A 507 13.45 27.96 10.26
N MET A 508 12.76 26.93 9.75
CA MET A 508 12.09 26.95 8.44
C MET A 508 10.91 27.94 8.39
N ALA A 509 10.18 28.10 9.49
CA ALA A 509 9.06 29.06 9.60
C ALA A 509 9.52 30.50 9.76
N GLY A 510 10.83 30.79 9.76
CA GLY A 510 11.38 32.14 9.89
C GLY A 510 11.28 32.74 11.31
N THR A 511 10.81 31.98 12.27
CA THR A 511 10.75 32.39 13.67
C THR A 511 12.12 32.22 14.33
N ARG A 512 12.89 33.31 14.47
CA ARG A 512 14.12 33.29 15.27
C ARG A 512 13.75 33.09 16.74
N LEU A 513 14.18 31.98 17.32
CA LEU A 513 14.01 31.74 18.76
C LEU A 513 14.78 32.81 19.53
N PRO A 514 14.14 33.50 20.51
CA PRO A 514 14.74 34.62 21.24
C PRO A 514 15.95 34.26 22.15
N TRP A 515 16.36 32.99 22.21
CA TRP A 515 17.40 32.47 23.11
C TRP A 515 18.83 32.46 22.53
N ARG A 516 19.05 32.90 21.30
CA ARG A 516 20.39 33.04 20.75
C ARG A 516 20.93 34.46 20.95
N LYS A 517 21.21 34.85 22.21
CA LYS A 517 22.29 35.80 22.45
C LYS A 517 23.61 35.06 22.24
N LYS A 518 24.42 35.62 21.39
CA LYS A 518 25.78 35.30 21.00
C LYS A 518 26.58 34.79 22.20
N THR A 519 27.13 33.59 22.10
CA THR A 519 28.48 33.28 22.62
C THR A 519 29.31 33.04 21.39
N GLU A 520 29.96 34.09 20.95
CA GLU A 520 31.18 34.05 20.18
C GLU A 520 32.32 33.62 21.09
#